data_e8c777bc3b376e5d0914941b5ae8d944
#
_entry.id   e8c777bc3b376e5d0914941b5ae8d944
#
_cell.length_a   1.000
_cell.length_b   1.000
_cell.length_c   1.000
_cell.angle_alpha   90.00
_cell.angle_beta   90.00
_cell.angle_gamma   90.00
#
_symmetry.space_group_name_H-M   'P 1'
#
loop_
_entity.id
_entity.type
_entity.pdbx_description
1 polymer ?
#
loop_
_entity_poly.entity_id
_entity_poly.type
_entity_poly.pdbx_seq_one_letter_code
_entity_poly.pdbx_strand_id
1 'polypeptide(L)'
;MRKQSKIIFYAGIVLGFAAVLTGVALSGGRKIPKDFTVSYDGIKTADITAGVSVHDPSVIEVDGTYYIFGSHMSGASSEDLRNWTSIGDGYTQSNPIFDDLLGTEHVFDYTGSRDSVIPTDDGTYHVWAPDVVYNRAQDLYYMYFCTSSTWNASNLCYAVSDKPEGPYTWKGALIYSGFAKDTIEATDVLDYVDISYAKKNYIIAGNKYNYEKYPNAIDPTVFYDADGKMWMVYGSWSGGIFLLEIDEKTGLVIHPKEDEKNGVDPYFGKRLLDGGHKSIEGPYILYDEESGYYYLFVSYGSLTREGGYQMRVFRSKTVDGEYVDMNGAYPGMWDDNAAYGLKLSGNYYLPGLNKAYMATGHNSAFVDEDGKKYIVYHTRFDNGQEYHEPRVHQYFLNQDGWPCMLPYATDGETIAESGYDISEVAGTYYVINQGTAISARIAQPVKLVLMENGNVYGENLEGIWSMEQGTCYMTITYGEKEYNGVFCQMKDEAGTDVMTFSAVGANESVWGVKYFE
;
A
#
# COMPACT_ATOMS: atom_id res chain seq x y z
N MET A 1 -4.83 -40.82 -42.63
CA MET A 1 -4.84 -39.83 -43.74
C MET A 1 -5.02 -38.43 -43.16
N ARG A 2 -3.97 -37.60 -43.44
CA ARG A 2 -3.87 -36.14 -43.45
C ARG A 2 -4.27 -35.33 -42.18
N LYS A 3 -3.21 -34.98 -41.46
CA LYS A 3 -3.04 -33.72 -40.72
C LYS A 3 -3.25 -32.54 -41.68
N GLN A 4 -4.08 -31.59 -41.29
CA GLN A 4 -3.96 -30.20 -41.78
C GLN A 4 -3.85 -29.25 -40.61
N SER A 5 -2.73 -28.59 -40.62
CA SER A 5 -2.18 -27.55 -39.77
C SER A 5 -3.13 -26.34 -39.68
N LYS A 6 -3.27 -25.84 -38.45
CA LYS A 6 -3.72 -24.46 -38.17
C LYS A 6 -2.48 -23.58 -38.00
N ILE A 7 -2.10 -22.91 -39.08
CA ILE A 7 -1.29 -21.72 -39.10
C ILE A 7 -2.19 -20.63 -39.63
N ILE A 8 -2.71 -19.77 -38.80
CA ILE A 8 -3.21 -18.41 -39.12
C ILE A 8 -3.43 -17.77 -37.73
N PHE A 9 -2.56 -16.85 -37.34
CA PHE A 9 -2.82 -15.63 -36.61
C PHE A 9 -1.49 -15.06 -36.05
N TYR A 10 -0.64 -14.58 -36.94
CA TYR A 10 0.41 -13.62 -36.62
C TYR A 10 0.66 -12.77 -37.89
N ALA A 11 -0.32 -11.96 -38.27
CA ALA A 11 -0.13 -10.96 -39.32
C ALA A 11 -1.21 -9.85 -39.18
N GLY A 12 -1.27 -9.21 -38.03
CA GLY A 12 -2.24 -8.14 -37.79
C GLY A 12 -1.74 -6.94 -36.96
N ILE A 13 -0.52 -6.99 -36.43
CA ILE A 13 -0.02 -5.93 -35.54
C ILE A 13 1.14 -5.09 -36.14
N VAL A 14 1.50 -5.27 -37.38
CA VAL A 14 2.61 -4.50 -38.00
C VAL A 14 2.13 -3.39 -38.95
N LEU A 15 0.85 -3.16 -39.14
CA LEU A 15 0.33 -2.15 -40.07
C LEU A 15 -0.32 -0.92 -39.41
N GLY A 16 -0.27 -0.76 -38.08
CA GLY A 16 -0.75 0.43 -37.35
C GLY A 16 0.28 1.54 -37.17
N PHE A 17 1.57 1.26 -37.29
CA PHE A 17 2.65 2.20 -36.95
C PHE A 17 3.16 3.09 -38.12
N ALA A 18 2.60 2.97 -39.31
CA ALA A 18 3.11 3.72 -40.48
C ALA A 18 2.23 4.92 -40.91
N ALA A 19 1.19 5.28 -40.19
CA ALA A 19 0.23 6.31 -40.62
C ALA A 19 0.25 7.62 -39.81
N VAL A 20 1.10 7.76 -38.77
CA VAL A 20 1.20 9.01 -37.97
C VAL A 20 2.46 9.85 -38.28
N LEU A 21 3.32 9.41 -39.14
CA LEU A 21 4.60 10.11 -39.44
C LEU A 21 4.55 11.12 -40.59
N THR A 22 3.39 11.60 -41.05
CA THR A 22 3.31 12.65 -42.08
C THR A 22 2.35 13.74 -41.65
N GLY A 23 2.78 14.61 -40.75
CA GLY A 23 1.95 15.77 -40.44
C GLY A 23 2.46 16.79 -39.43
N VAL A 24 3.72 16.83 -39.04
CA VAL A 24 4.24 17.97 -38.26
C VAL A 24 5.67 18.29 -38.67
N ALA A 25 5.81 18.97 -39.78
CA ALA A 25 6.98 19.79 -40.06
C ALA A 25 6.48 21.21 -40.17
N LEU A 26 6.80 22.04 -39.18
CA LEU A 26 6.82 23.51 -39.14
C LEU A 26 6.14 24.06 -37.86
N SER A 27 6.82 24.01 -36.74
CA SER A 27 6.72 25.03 -35.69
C SER A 27 8.01 25.00 -34.85
N GLY A 28 8.52 26.16 -34.46
CA GLY A 28 9.85 26.40 -33.92
C GLY A 28 10.23 25.45 -32.79
N GLY A 29 11.01 24.43 -33.13
CA GLY A 29 11.43 23.41 -32.19
C GLY A 29 12.24 24.01 -31.05
N ARG A 30 11.82 23.76 -29.80
CA ARG A 30 12.69 23.95 -28.63
C ARG A 30 14.01 23.23 -28.92
N LYS A 31 15.14 23.96 -28.74
CA LYS A 31 16.46 23.34 -28.92
C LYS A 31 16.67 22.32 -27.80
N ILE A 32 17.18 21.14 -28.15
CA ILE A 32 17.62 20.14 -27.16
C ILE A 32 18.59 20.85 -26.22
N PRO A 33 18.34 20.85 -24.90
CA PRO A 33 19.27 21.40 -23.94
C PRO A 33 20.63 20.71 -24.07
N LYS A 34 21.68 21.45 -23.87
CA LYS A 34 23.04 20.90 -23.83
C LYS A 34 23.49 20.62 -22.41
N ASP A 35 22.72 21.10 -21.41
CA ASP A 35 22.98 20.98 -19.99
C ASP A 35 21.81 20.30 -19.30
N PHE A 36 22.06 19.12 -18.79
CA PHE A 36 21.12 18.32 -18.00
C PHE A 36 21.44 18.38 -16.50
N THR A 37 22.29 19.29 -16.07
CA THR A 37 22.57 19.50 -14.65
C THR A 37 21.29 19.85 -13.91
N VAL A 38 21.00 19.12 -12.83
CA VAL A 38 19.88 19.41 -11.94
C VAL A 38 20.22 20.66 -11.14
N SER A 39 19.38 21.68 -11.19
CA SER A 39 19.43 22.85 -10.32
C SER A 39 18.01 23.13 -9.83
N TYR A 40 17.89 23.53 -8.59
CA TYR A 40 16.65 23.93 -7.94
C TYR A 40 16.58 25.45 -7.73
N ASP A 41 17.44 26.22 -8.44
CA ASP A 41 17.47 27.67 -8.32
C ASP A 41 16.11 28.27 -8.68
N GLY A 42 15.56 29.07 -7.78
CA GLY A 42 14.25 29.70 -7.94
C GLY A 42 13.05 28.82 -7.55
N ILE A 43 13.25 27.54 -7.30
CA ILE A 43 12.17 26.66 -6.81
C ILE A 43 12.02 26.86 -5.31
N LYS A 44 10.80 27.21 -4.88
CA LYS A 44 10.46 27.31 -3.48
C LYS A 44 10.34 25.90 -2.87
N THR A 45 10.71 25.77 -1.62
CA THR A 45 10.51 24.57 -0.83
C THR A 45 9.64 24.87 0.39
N ALA A 46 8.86 23.90 0.82
CA ALA A 46 8.16 23.96 2.09
C ALA A 46 8.34 22.66 2.88
N ASP A 47 8.15 22.79 4.18
CA ASP A 47 8.12 21.69 5.13
C ASP A 47 6.66 21.55 5.58
N ILE A 48 5.89 20.73 4.87
CA ILE A 48 4.53 20.44 5.31
C ILE A 48 4.57 19.50 6.51
N THR A 49 3.65 19.70 7.44
CA THR A 49 3.45 18.82 8.59
C THR A 49 1.98 18.41 8.67
N ALA A 50 1.75 17.15 8.99
CA ALA A 50 0.40 16.67 9.29
C ALA A 50 -0.11 17.15 10.66
N GLY A 51 0.78 17.65 11.53
CA GLY A 51 0.46 18.06 12.89
C GLY A 51 0.27 16.90 13.87
N VAL A 52 0.34 15.67 13.39
CA VAL A 52 0.17 14.43 14.18
C VAL A 52 1.19 13.38 13.76
N SER A 53 1.42 12.43 14.66
CA SER A 53 2.23 11.24 14.38
C SER A 53 1.31 10.02 14.50
N VAL A 54 0.94 9.41 13.38
CA VAL A 54 0.18 8.17 13.32
C VAL A 54 0.96 7.17 12.50
N HIS A 55 1.31 6.05 13.11
CA HIS A 55 2.05 4.94 12.51
C HIS A 55 1.07 3.88 12.02
N ASP A 56 1.34 3.23 10.88
CA ASP A 56 0.47 2.19 10.31
C ASP A 56 -0.98 2.68 10.10
N PRO A 57 -1.19 3.80 9.37
CA PRO A 57 -2.50 4.44 9.32
C PRO A 57 -3.51 3.63 8.53
N SER A 58 -4.65 3.33 9.16
CA SER A 58 -5.89 2.92 8.50
C SER A 58 -6.87 4.08 8.46
N VAL A 59 -7.63 4.20 7.38
CA VAL A 59 -8.52 5.34 7.12
C VAL A 59 -9.97 4.90 6.94
N ILE A 60 -10.88 5.67 7.50
CA ILE A 60 -12.32 5.62 7.20
C ILE A 60 -12.85 7.03 6.98
N GLU A 61 -13.70 7.20 5.96
CA GLU A 61 -14.46 8.43 5.72
C GLU A 61 -15.89 8.27 6.25
N VAL A 62 -16.36 9.28 6.98
CA VAL A 62 -17.72 9.35 7.49
C VAL A 62 -18.22 10.79 7.40
N ASP A 63 -19.27 11.03 6.62
CA ASP A 63 -19.91 12.33 6.44
C ASP A 63 -18.93 13.47 6.11
N GLY A 64 -17.95 13.20 5.23
CA GLY A 64 -16.92 14.14 4.78
C GLY A 64 -15.81 14.40 5.80
N THR A 65 -15.75 13.64 6.88
CA THR A 65 -14.65 13.65 7.84
C THR A 65 -13.84 12.35 7.69
N TYR A 66 -12.54 12.49 7.55
CA TYR A 66 -11.61 11.38 7.48
C TYR A 66 -11.05 11.09 8.86
N TYR A 67 -11.07 9.82 9.27
CA TYR A 67 -10.50 9.34 10.51
C TYR A 67 -9.36 8.39 10.20
N ILE A 68 -8.21 8.58 10.83
CA ILE A 68 -7.10 7.64 10.77
C ILE A 68 -6.80 7.08 12.15
N PHE A 69 -6.51 5.77 12.18
CA PHE A 69 -6.10 5.06 13.38
C PHE A 69 -4.79 4.35 13.11
N GLY A 70 -3.94 4.25 14.11
CA GLY A 70 -2.64 3.62 13.95
C GLY A 70 -2.11 2.99 15.21
N SER A 71 -0.96 2.37 15.08
CA SER A 71 -0.24 1.71 16.16
C SER A 71 -0.09 2.59 17.39
N HIS A 72 0.01 1.96 18.57
CA HIS A 72 0.11 2.62 19.87
C HIS A 72 -1.16 3.38 20.28
N MET A 73 -2.32 3.02 19.69
CA MET A 73 -3.62 3.65 19.95
C MET A 73 -3.65 5.14 19.60
N SER A 74 -2.91 5.52 18.56
CA SER A 74 -3.00 6.86 18.01
C SER A 74 -4.15 6.97 17.01
N GLY A 75 -4.76 8.13 16.95
CA GLY A 75 -5.80 8.44 15.99
C GLY A 75 -5.93 9.93 15.76
N ALA A 76 -6.41 10.28 14.58
CA ALA A 76 -6.62 11.67 14.19
C ALA A 76 -7.78 11.79 13.21
N SER A 77 -8.33 13.00 13.06
CA SER A 77 -9.36 13.34 12.07
C SER A 77 -8.93 14.52 11.21
N SER A 78 -9.46 14.57 9.99
CA SER A 78 -9.22 15.65 9.02
C SER A 78 -10.45 15.87 8.14
N GLU A 79 -10.65 17.11 7.66
CA GLU A 79 -11.64 17.45 6.63
C GLU A 79 -10.99 17.66 5.24
N ASP A 80 -9.66 17.67 5.16
CA ASP A 80 -8.92 18.01 3.94
C ASP A 80 -7.76 17.06 3.59
N LEU A 81 -7.57 15.96 4.36
CA LEU A 81 -6.51 14.96 4.20
C LEU A 81 -5.07 15.50 4.39
N ARG A 82 -4.90 16.75 4.76
CA ARG A 82 -3.61 17.43 4.96
C ARG A 82 -3.40 17.88 6.40
N ASN A 83 -4.42 18.48 6.99
CA ASN A 83 -4.37 19.01 8.34
C ASN A 83 -5.12 18.07 9.28
N TRP A 84 -4.41 17.44 10.19
CA TRP A 84 -4.97 16.44 11.08
C TRP A 84 -5.06 16.95 12.51
N THR A 85 -6.14 16.60 13.16
CA THR A 85 -6.38 16.89 14.59
C THR A 85 -6.34 15.58 15.37
N SER A 86 -5.47 15.49 16.37
CA SER A 86 -5.37 14.27 17.20
C SER A 86 -6.67 14.01 17.95
N ILE A 87 -7.14 12.76 17.88
CA ILE A 87 -8.21 12.22 18.71
C ILE A 87 -7.64 11.65 20.00
N GLY A 88 -6.57 10.87 19.91
CA GLY A 88 -5.92 10.22 21.02
C GLY A 88 -4.56 9.66 20.65
N ASP A 89 -3.74 9.37 21.68
CA ASP A 89 -2.43 8.76 21.53
C ASP A 89 -1.99 8.09 22.83
N GLY A 90 -1.36 6.92 22.73
CA GLY A 90 -0.73 6.19 23.81
C GLY A 90 -1.65 5.35 24.68
N TYR A 91 -1.00 4.53 25.53
CA TYR A 91 -1.65 3.50 26.38
C TYR A 91 -2.06 4.09 27.72
N THR A 92 -3.08 4.94 27.73
CA THR A 92 -3.61 5.55 28.94
C THR A 92 -5.11 5.34 29.04
N GLN A 93 -5.64 5.26 30.26
CA GLN A 93 -7.10 5.19 30.49
C GLN A 93 -7.85 6.45 30.02
N SER A 94 -7.13 7.56 29.83
CA SER A 94 -7.71 8.80 29.31
C SER A 94 -7.73 8.88 27.78
N ASN A 95 -7.20 7.87 27.08
CA ASN A 95 -7.27 7.84 25.62
C ASN A 95 -8.73 7.65 25.18
N PRO A 96 -9.34 8.61 24.48
CA PRO A 96 -10.77 8.57 24.16
C PRO A 96 -11.14 7.56 23.07
N ILE A 97 -10.14 6.94 22.40
CA ILE A 97 -10.37 5.94 21.35
C ILE A 97 -10.98 4.66 21.94
N PHE A 98 -10.62 4.31 23.17
CA PHE A 98 -11.15 3.13 23.86
C PHE A 98 -11.86 3.48 25.14
N ASP A 99 -12.89 2.70 25.48
CA ASP A 99 -13.68 2.85 26.70
C ASP A 99 -12.82 2.58 27.94
N ASP A 100 -12.18 1.44 28.03
CA ASP A 100 -11.22 1.08 29.10
C ASP A 100 -10.27 -0.02 28.64
N LEU A 101 -9.39 0.27 27.67
CA LEU A 101 -8.54 -0.76 27.09
C LEU A 101 -7.60 -1.41 28.12
N LEU A 102 -6.99 -0.62 29.00
CA LEU A 102 -6.04 -1.12 30.00
C LEU A 102 -6.71 -1.77 31.21
N GLY A 103 -7.93 -1.34 31.54
CA GLY A 103 -8.74 -1.95 32.60
C GLY A 103 -9.61 -3.10 32.13
N THR A 104 -9.79 -3.26 30.81
CA THR A 104 -10.56 -4.36 30.23
C THR A 104 -9.79 -5.66 30.44
N GLU A 105 -10.40 -6.58 31.18
CA GLU A 105 -9.88 -7.91 31.36
C GLU A 105 -9.72 -8.61 30.00
N HIS A 106 -8.63 -9.34 29.84
CA HIS A 106 -8.35 -10.25 28.73
C HIS A 106 -7.81 -9.65 27.42
N VAL A 107 -7.81 -8.33 27.18
CA VAL A 107 -7.21 -7.76 25.95
C VAL A 107 -5.75 -8.16 25.79
N PHE A 108 -4.99 -8.13 26.88
CA PHE A 108 -3.56 -8.41 26.90
C PHE A 108 -3.18 -9.76 27.52
N ASP A 109 -4.15 -10.63 27.84
CA ASP A 109 -3.89 -11.89 28.53
C ASP A 109 -2.98 -12.84 27.76
N TYR A 110 -3.09 -12.86 26.44
CA TYR A 110 -2.25 -13.72 25.61
C TYR A 110 -0.86 -13.13 25.42
N THR A 111 -0.80 -11.89 24.95
CA THR A 111 0.47 -11.27 24.59
C THR A 111 0.40 -9.73 24.67
N GLY A 112 0.71 -9.11 25.72
CA GLY A 112 0.59 -7.65 25.81
C GLY A 112 1.33 -7.03 26.97
N SER A 113 1.68 -7.85 27.97
CA SER A 113 2.40 -7.39 29.14
C SER A 113 3.28 -8.49 29.70
N ARG A 114 4.05 -8.18 30.76
CA ARG A 114 4.91 -9.18 31.45
C ARG A 114 4.13 -10.32 32.07
N ASP A 115 2.88 -10.10 32.45
CA ASP A 115 2.03 -11.09 33.11
C ASP A 115 1.17 -11.88 32.11
N SER A 116 1.31 -11.65 30.81
CA SER A 116 0.59 -12.37 29.75
C SER A 116 1.07 -13.81 29.61
N VAL A 117 0.28 -14.65 28.92
CA VAL A 117 0.64 -16.05 28.59
C VAL A 117 1.98 -16.12 27.85
N ILE A 118 2.21 -15.19 26.94
CA ILE A 118 3.50 -14.97 26.29
C ILE A 118 3.93 -13.53 26.63
N PRO A 119 4.76 -13.35 27.66
CA PRO A 119 5.08 -12.01 28.16
C PRO A 119 5.97 -11.23 27.21
N THR A 120 5.83 -9.90 27.22
CA THR A 120 6.79 -8.98 26.60
C THR A 120 8.09 -8.94 27.42
N ASP A 121 9.21 -8.77 26.75
CA ASP A 121 10.52 -8.72 27.42
C ASP A 121 10.66 -7.51 28.35
N ASP A 122 10.10 -6.37 27.96
CA ASP A 122 10.13 -5.09 28.70
C ASP A 122 8.90 -4.89 29.59
N GLY A 123 7.88 -5.74 29.46
CA GLY A 123 6.62 -5.66 30.21
C GLY A 123 5.71 -4.52 29.76
N THR A 124 5.89 -4.02 28.52
CA THR A 124 5.03 -2.99 27.95
C THR A 124 3.83 -3.59 27.21
N TYR A 125 2.85 -2.74 26.90
CA TYR A 125 1.69 -3.11 26.10
C TYR A 125 1.99 -2.79 24.63
N HIS A 126 1.61 -3.70 23.74
CA HIS A 126 1.79 -3.53 22.30
C HIS A 126 0.45 -3.74 21.58
N VAL A 127 -0.16 -2.66 21.13
CA VAL A 127 -1.32 -2.65 20.22
C VAL A 127 -0.83 -2.04 18.90
N TRP A 128 -0.98 -2.80 17.81
CA TRP A 128 -0.47 -2.37 16.52
C TRP A 128 -1.54 -2.44 15.43
N ALA A 129 -1.34 -1.61 14.40
CA ALA A 129 -2.03 -1.59 13.12
C ALA A 129 -3.54 -1.82 13.21
N PRO A 130 -4.29 -0.95 13.91
CA PRO A 130 -5.75 -1.05 13.93
C PRO A 130 -6.33 -0.69 12.56
N ASP A 131 -7.40 -1.36 12.18
CA ASP A 131 -8.23 -1.03 11.03
C ASP A 131 -9.68 -0.84 11.46
N VAL A 132 -10.36 0.19 10.94
CA VAL A 132 -11.75 0.50 11.28
C VAL A 132 -12.63 0.37 10.04
N VAL A 133 -13.71 -0.41 10.20
CA VAL A 133 -14.72 -0.60 9.16
C VAL A 133 -16.12 -0.42 9.73
N TYR A 134 -17.03 0.14 8.93
CA TYR A 134 -18.44 0.18 9.29
C TYR A 134 -19.11 -1.17 8.95
N ASN A 135 -19.58 -1.85 9.97
CA ASN A 135 -20.32 -3.12 9.85
C ASN A 135 -21.79 -2.82 9.58
N ARG A 136 -22.22 -3.03 8.33
CA ARG A 136 -23.58 -2.69 7.83
C ARG A 136 -24.68 -3.52 8.50
N ALA A 137 -24.38 -4.79 8.87
CA ALA A 137 -25.36 -5.68 9.48
C ALA A 137 -25.63 -5.36 10.95
N GLN A 138 -24.66 -4.75 11.63
CA GLN A 138 -24.74 -4.44 13.05
C GLN A 138 -24.98 -2.94 13.32
N ASP A 139 -24.83 -2.08 12.30
CA ASP A 139 -24.92 -0.61 12.41
C ASP A 139 -23.91 -0.06 13.44
N LEU A 140 -22.67 -0.57 13.39
CA LEU A 140 -21.57 -0.26 14.31
C LEU A 140 -20.23 -0.12 13.55
N TYR A 141 -19.33 0.64 14.11
CA TYR A 141 -17.93 0.64 13.70
C TYR A 141 -17.17 -0.46 14.43
N TYR A 142 -16.45 -1.26 13.68
CA TYR A 142 -15.60 -2.34 14.16
C TYR A 142 -14.14 -1.93 13.97
N MET A 143 -13.38 -1.95 15.05
CA MET A 143 -11.94 -1.80 15.03
C MET A 143 -11.30 -3.17 15.19
N TYR A 144 -10.57 -3.62 14.18
CA TYR A 144 -9.74 -4.81 14.22
C TYR A 144 -8.29 -4.39 14.47
N PHE A 145 -7.62 -5.02 15.41
CA PHE A 145 -6.26 -4.66 15.80
C PHE A 145 -5.51 -5.91 16.31
N CYS A 146 -4.23 -5.78 16.59
CA CYS A 146 -3.48 -6.87 17.17
C CYS A 146 -2.80 -6.47 18.47
N THR A 147 -2.58 -7.45 19.33
CA THR A 147 -1.59 -7.37 20.40
C THR A 147 -0.42 -8.29 20.07
N SER A 148 0.80 -7.94 20.50
CA SER A 148 2.00 -8.71 20.23
C SER A 148 2.97 -8.64 21.40
N SER A 149 3.75 -9.71 21.62
CA SER A 149 4.81 -9.73 22.62
C SER A 149 6.18 -9.76 21.95
N THR A 150 6.40 -10.77 21.13
CA THR A 150 7.65 -11.03 20.44
C THR A 150 7.36 -11.48 19.02
N TRP A 151 8.03 -10.94 18.07
CA TRP A 151 8.09 -11.32 16.64
C TRP A 151 6.81 -11.95 16.03
N ASN A 152 6.35 -13.12 16.51
CA ASN A 152 5.22 -13.86 15.96
C ASN A 152 4.25 -14.40 17.02
N ALA A 153 4.48 -14.08 18.29
CA ALA A 153 3.55 -14.38 19.37
C ALA A 153 2.56 -13.23 19.49
N SER A 154 1.44 -13.35 18.79
CA SER A 154 0.46 -12.28 18.60
C SER A 154 -0.95 -12.82 18.52
N ASN A 155 -1.93 -11.94 18.68
CA ASN A 155 -3.33 -12.25 18.40
C ASN A 155 -4.05 -11.08 17.74
N LEU A 156 -4.99 -11.40 16.86
CA LEU A 156 -5.94 -10.42 16.32
C LEU A 156 -7.11 -10.28 17.29
N CYS A 157 -7.52 -9.03 17.51
CA CYS A 157 -8.61 -8.65 18.38
C CYS A 157 -9.61 -7.77 17.64
N TYR A 158 -10.82 -7.61 18.23
CA TYR A 158 -11.77 -6.62 17.75
C TYR A 158 -12.46 -5.89 18.88
N ALA A 159 -12.86 -4.66 18.58
CA ALA A 159 -13.64 -3.79 19.44
C ALA A 159 -14.72 -3.10 18.61
N VAL A 160 -15.77 -2.60 19.25
CA VAL A 160 -16.90 -1.96 18.58
C VAL A 160 -17.25 -0.61 19.19
N SER A 161 -17.76 0.29 18.35
CA SER A 161 -18.27 1.60 18.76
C SER A 161 -19.51 1.99 17.94
N ASP A 162 -20.35 2.86 18.48
CA ASP A 162 -21.45 3.51 17.75
C ASP A 162 -20.98 4.77 16.97
N LYS A 163 -19.70 5.13 17.09
CA LYS A 163 -19.10 6.30 16.46
C LYS A 163 -17.73 5.96 15.85
N PRO A 164 -17.36 6.59 14.72
CA PRO A 164 -16.08 6.33 14.08
C PRO A 164 -14.87 6.66 14.97
N GLU A 165 -14.94 7.75 15.75
CA GLU A 165 -13.87 8.18 16.64
C GLU A 165 -13.76 7.38 17.94
N GLY A 166 -14.73 6.51 18.24
CA GLY A 166 -14.82 5.77 19.49
C GLY A 166 -15.74 6.44 20.52
N PRO A 167 -15.73 6.02 21.81
CA PRO A 167 -14.84 4.99 22.35
C PRO A 167 -15.21 3.58 21.88
N TYR A 168 -14.19 2.79 21.58
CA TYR A 168 -14.34 1.38 21.24
C TYR A 168 -14.33 0.50 22.48
N THR A 169 -15.27 -0.47 22.53
CA THR A 169 -15.35 -1.47 23.59
C THR A 169 -14.83 -2.81 23.06
N TRP A 170 -13.81 -3.37 23.69
CA TRP A 170 -13.24 -4.68 23.34
C TRP A 170 -14.29 -5.81 23.41
N LYS A 171 -14.24 -6.73 22.45
CA LYS A 171 -15.18 -7.86 22.34
C LYS A 171 -14.52 -9.23 22.40
N GLY A 172 -13.29 -9.36 21.91
CA GLY A 172 -12.60 -10.65 21.94
C GLY A 172 -11.38 -10.71 21.03
N ALA A 173 -10.67 -11.82 21.13
CA ALA A 173 -9.63 -12.23 20.21
C ALA A 173 -10.20 -13.15 19.12
N LEU A 174 -9.57 -13.15 17.95
CA LEU A 174 -10.04 -13.84 16.74
C LEU A 174 -9.08 -14.92 16.25
N ILE A 175 -7.78 -14.61 16.21
CA ILE A 175 -6.72 -15.47 15.67
C ILE A 175 -5.51 -15.35 16.58
N TYR A 176 -4.86 -16.46 16.85
CA TYR A 176 -3.64 -16.52 17.65
C TYR A 176 -2.49 -17.08 16.83
N SER A 177 -1.29 -16.58 17.05
CA SER A 177 -0.04 -17.08 16.44
C SER A 177 1.09 -17.17 17.47
N GLY A 178 2.20 -17.83 17.11
CA GLY A 178 3.38 -17.92 17.96
C GLY A 178 3.23 -18.83 19.17
N PHE A 179 2.14 -19.57 19.26
CA PHE A 179 1.94 -20.57 20.33
C PHE A 179 2.91 -21.74 20.20
N ALA A 180 3.23 -22.33 21.33
CA ALA A 180 4.01 -23.54 21.43
C ALA A 180 3.10 -24.70 21.95
N LYS A 181 3.66 -25.90 22.03
CA LYS A 181 2.90 -27.07 22.52
C LYS A 181 2.31 -26.88 23.92
N ASP A 182 2.99 -26.15 24.77
CA ASP A 182 2.63 -25.87 26.17
C ASP A 182 1.80 -24.59 26.34
N THR A 183 1.64 -23.77 25.31
CA THR A 183 0.81 -22.55 25.33
C THR A 183 -0.41 -22.62 24.40
N ILE A 184 -0.53 -23.64 23.54
CA ILE A 184 -1.64 -23.77 22.59
C ILE A 184 -3.01 -23.88 23.30
N GLU A 185 -3.06 -24.44 24.51
CA GLU A 185 -4.30 -24.53 25.28
C GLU A 185 -4.83 -23.17 25.80
N ALA A 186 -3.99 -22.11 25.70
CA ALA A 186 -4.40 -20.74 26.00
C ALA A 186 -4.98 -20.02 24.77
N THR A 187 -5.16 -20.73 23.66
CA THR A 187 -5.74 -20.25 22.40
C THR A 187 -6.99 -21.03 22.05
N ASP A 188 -7.74 -20.57 21.07
CA ASP A 188 -8.90 -21.27 20.52
C ASP A 188 -8.55 -22.25 19.37
N VAL A 189 -7.26 -22.42 19.04
CA VAL A 189 -6.81 -23.25 17.90
C VAL A 189 -7.39 -24.67 17.97
N LEU A 190 -7.47 -25.24 19.18
CA LEU A 190 -7.96 -26.61 19.37
C LEU A 190 -9.49 -26.76 19.23
N ASP A 191 -10.23 -25.67 19.13
CA ASP A 191 -11.66 -25.69 18.79
C ASP A 191 -11.89 -25.93 17.28
N TYR A 192 -10.87 -25.66 16.46
CA TYR A 192 -10.96 -25.75 14.99
C TYR A 192 -10.13 -26.90 14.40
N VAL A 193 -9.04 -27.30 15.06
CA VAL A 193 -8.19 -28.42 14.63
C VAL A 193 -7.85 -29.34 15.81
N ASP A 194 -7.69 -30.62 15.53
CA ASP A 194 -7.25 -31.53 16.59
C ASP A 194 -5.75 -31.34 16.94
N ILE A 195 -5.39 -31.79 18.16
CA ILE A 195 -4.01 -31.61 18.66
C ILE A 195 -2.96 -32.33 17.80
N SER A 196 -3.33 -33.40 17.08
CA SER A 196 -2.40 -34.12 16.18
C SER A 196 -2.12 -33.29 14.94
N TYR A 197 -3.14 -32.63 14.38
CA TYR A 197 -3.00 -31.69 13.29
C TYR A 197 -2.13 -30.51 13.70
N ALA A 198 -2.43 -29.87 14.83
CA ALA A 198 -1.68 -28.73 15.33
C ALA A 198 -0.19 -29.06 15.55
N LYS A 199 0.11 -30.20 16.19
CA LYS A 199 1.49 -30.64 16.40
C LYS A 199 2.24 -30.94 15.10
N LYS A 200 1.56 -31.48 14.10
CA LYS A 200 2.17 -31.83 12.81
C LYS A 200 2.48 -30.57 11.97
N ASN A 201 1.57 -29.61 11.97
CA ASN A 201 1.60 -28.47 11.05
C ASN A 201 2.14 -27.20 11.70
N TYR A 202 1.68 -26.84 12.90
CA TYR A 202 1.96 -25.55 13.52
C TYR A 202 3.16 -25.54 14.46
N ILE A 203 3.66 -26.73 14.87
CA ILE A 203 4.76 -26.84 15.82
C ILE A 203 5.94 -27.58 15.18
N ILE A 204 7.10 -26.96 15.19
CA ILE A 204 8.36 -27.54 14.69
C ILE A 204 9.26 -28.02 15.82
N ALA A 205 10.43 -28.56 15.46
CA ALA A 205 11.43 -29.03 16.41
C ALA A 205 11.79 -27.96 17.45
N GLY A 206 11.96 -28.39 18.70
CA GLY A 206 12.23 -27.47 19.81
C GLY A 206 10.99 -26.80 20.41
N ASN A 207 9.81 -27.36 20.14
CA ASN A 207 8.52 -26.83 20.67
C ASN A 207 8.25 -25.39 20.24
N LYS A 208 8.58 -25.04 18.99
CA LYS A 208 8.44 -23.70 18.44
C LYS A 208 7.32 -23.63 17.41
N TYR A 209 6.69 -22.47 17.31
CA TYR A 209 5.76 -22.15 16.23
C TYR A 209 6.44 -22.24 14.87
N ASN A 210 5.72 -22.74 13.87
CA ASN A 210 6.19 -22.88 12.51
C ASN A 210 6.01 -21.57 11.72
N TYR A 211 6.76 -20.56 12.11
CA TYR A 211 6.68 -19.18 11.59
C TYR A 211 7.10 -19.05 10.11
N GLU A 212 7.78 -20.03 9.54
CA GLU A 212 8.09 -20.02 8.10
C GLU A 212 6.87 -20.37 7.24
N LYS A 213 5.93 -21.14 7.80
CA LYS A 213 4.76 -21.62 7.07
C LYS A 213 3.47 -20.92 7.47
N TYR A 214 3.37 -20.43 8.71
CA TYR A 214 2.14 -19.85 9.25
C TYR A 214 2.33 -18.41 9.69
N PRO A 215 1.25 -17.59 9.63
CA PRO A 215 1.38 -16.14 9.75
C PRO A 215 1.75 -15.71 11.17
N ASN A 216 2.32 -14.53 11.27
CA ASN A 216 2.20 -13.71 12.45
C ASN A 216 0.80 -13.05 12.42
N ALA A 217 0.00 -13.22 13.45
CA ALA A 217 -1.37 -12.68 13.54
C ALA A 217 -1.35 -11.20 13.93
N ILE A 218 -0.84 -10.35 13.02
CA ILE A 218 -0.81 -8.89 13.13
C ILE A 218 -1.22 -8.23 11.81
N ASP A 219 -1.33 -6.93 11.80
CA ASP A 219 -1.66 -6.07 10.66
C ASP A 219 -3.00 -6.47 9.99
N PRO A 220 -4.12 -6.58 10.75
CA PRO A 220 -5.40 -6.91 10.16
C PRO A 220 -5.98 -5.72 9.41
N THR A 221 -6.50 -5.94 8.20
CA THR A 221 -7.38 -4.99 7.51
C THR A 221 -8.63 -5.68 7.01
N VAL A 222 -9.77 -4.98 7.08
CA VAL A 222 -11.09 -5.56 6.82
C VAL A 222 -11.81 -4.74 5.76
N PHE A 223 -12.36 -5.42 4.77
CA PHE A 223 -12.99 -4.80 3.62
C PHE A 223 -14.20 -5.61 3.14
N TYR A 224 -15.02 -4.97 2.31
CA TYR A 224 -16.10 -5.62 1.59
C TYR A 224 -15.67 -5.95 0.16
N ASP A 225 -15.99 -7.17 -0.30
CA ASP A 225 -15.77 -7.54 -1.69
C ASP A 225 -16.89 -7.02 -2.61
N ALA A 226 -16.76 -7.30 -3.91
CA ALA A 226 -17.73 -6.91 -4.93
C ALA A 226 -19.14 -7.48 -4.70
N ASP A 227 -19.26 -8.59 -3.99
CA ASP A 227 -20.52 -9.26 -3.67
C ASP A 227 -21.08 -8.79 -2.30
N GLY A 228 -20.39 -7.90 -1.62
CA GLY A 228 -20.76 -7.35 -0.30
C GLY A 228 -20.44 -8.29 0.85
N LYS A 229 -19.59 -9.27 0.68
CA LYS A 229 -19.06 -10.10 1.78
C LYS A 229 -17.90 -9.40 2.45
N MET A 230 -17.76 -9.62 3.74
CA MET A 230 -16.73 -9.05 4.56
C MET A 230 -15.53 -9.99 4.68
N TRP A 231 -14.33 -9.46 4.50
CA TRP A 231 -13.07 -10.21 4.52
C TRP A 231 -12.03 -9.51 5.36
N MET A 232 -11.13 -10.30 5.94
CA MET A 232 -9.94 -9.83 6.64
C MET A 232 -8.70 -10.33 5.92
N VAL A 233 -7.79 -9.42 5.56
CA VAL A 233 -6.42 -9.74 5.15
C VAL A 233 -5.47 -9.37 6.27
N TYR A 234 -4.45 -10.20 6.54
CA TYR A 234 -3.52 -10.00 7.65
C TYR A 234 -2.21 -10.76 7.45
N GLY A 235 -1.23 -10.46 8.28
CA GLY A 235 0.04 -11.16 8.31
C GLY A 235 1.23 -10.23 8.11
N SER A 236 2.34 -10.59 8.74
CA SER A 236 3.57 -9.80 8.73
C SER A 236 4.77 -10.71 8.90
N TRP A 237 5.72 -10.60 7.99
CA TRP A 237 7.01 -11.30 7.94
C TRP A 237 6.90 -12.83 7.92
N SER A 238 6.18 -13.41 8.85
CA SER A 238 6.08 -14.85 9.05
C SER A 238 4.99 -15.48 8.21
N GLY A 239 5.30 -16.52 7.46
CA GLY A 239 4.34 -17.34 6.70
C GLY A 239 3.67 -16.64 5.52
N GLY A 240 3.88 -15.34 5.32
CA GLY A 240 3.25 -14.54 4.27
C GLY A 240 1.93 -13.89 4.67
N ILE A 241 1.12 -13.54 3.67
CA ILE A 241 -0.14 -12.81 3.82
C ILE A 241 -1.32 -13.76 3.67
N PHE A 242 -2.30 -13.65 4.58
CA PHE A 242 -3.45 -14.55 4.69
C PHE A 242 -4.78 -13.81 4.60
N LEU A 243 -5.82 -14.53 4.20
CA LEU A 243 -7.19 -14.05 4.02
C LEU A 243 -8.19 -14.97 4.73
N LEU A 244 -9.12 -14.36 5.46
CA LEU A 244 -10.28 -15.03 6.08
C LEU A 244 -11.57 -14.28 5.75
N GLU A 245 -12.68 -15.00 5.58
CA GLU A 245 -14.02 -14.40 5.52
C GLU A 245 -14.48 -14.01 6.93
N ILE A 246 -15.19 -12.90 7.06
CA ILE A 246 -15.82 -12.43 8.29
C ILE A 246 -17.33 -12.63 8.20
N ASP A 247 -17.93 -13.20 9.21
CA ASP A 247 -19.39 -13.18 9.36
C ASP A 247 -19.82 -11.77 9.79
N GLU A 248 -20.40 -11.01 8.88
CA GLU A 248 -20.85 -9.64 9.11
C GLU A 248 -21.86 -9.53 10.30
N LYS A 249 -22.63 -10.61 10.58
CA LYS A 249 -23.60 -10.61 11.69
C LYS A 249 -22.96 -10.69 13.05
N THR A 250 -21.74 -11.19 13.15
CA THR A 250 -21.05 -11.40 14.42
C THR A 250 -19.73 -10.61 14.51
N GLY A 251 -19.14 -10.22 13.37
CA GLY A 251 -17.80 -9.64 13.29
C GLY A 251 -16.68 -10.66 13.49
N LEU A 252 -17.01 -11.95 13.56
CA LEU A 252 -16.05 -13.03 13.79
C LEU A 252 -15.55 -13.64 12.49
N VAL A 253 -14.34 -14.21 12.52
CA VAL A 253 -13.77 -14.95 11.40
C VAL A 253 -14.54 -16.25 11.14
N ILE A 254 -14.69 -16.60 9.87
CA ILE A 254 -15.22 -17.89 9.42
C ILE A 254 -14.04 -18.79 9.08
N HIS A 255 -13.81 -19.80 9.89
CA HIS A 255 -12.75 -20.77 9.66
C HIS A 255 -13.10 -21.70 8.51
N PRO A 256 -12.28 -21.74 7.43
CA PRO A 256 -12.56 -22.54 6.24
C PRO A 256 -12.28 -24.03 6.48
N LYS A 257 -12.73 -24.88 5.56
CA LYS A 257 -12.22 -26.25 5.48
C LYS A 257 -10.84 -26.26 4.88
N GLU A 258 -9.97 -27.15 5.38
CA GLU A 258 -8.63 -27.35 4.82
C GLU A 258 -8.70 -27.67 3.31
N ASP A 259 -7.88 -26.95 2.55
CA ASP A 259 -7.58 -27.25 1.14
C ASP A 259 -6.10 -26.97 0.89
N GLU A 260 -5.26 -27.96 1.24
CA GLU A 260 -3.81 -27.85 1.11
C GLU A 260 -3.37 -27.53 -0.32
N LYS A 261 -4.12 -28.05 -1.32
CA LYS A 261 -3.81 -27.82 -2.74
C LYS A 261 -3.93 -26.36 -3.13
N ASN A 262 -4.89 -25.65 -2.55
CA ASN A 262 -5.16 -24.23 -2.81
C ASN A 262 -4.62 -23.31 -1.71
N GLY A 263 -3.76 -23.83 -0.82
CA GLY A 263 -3.12 -23.05 0.24
C GLY A 263 -4.07 -22.59 1.35
N VAL A 264 -5.18 -23.31 1.59
CA VAL A 264 -6.16 -22.98 2.62
C VAL A 264 -5.88 -23.78 3.87
N ASP A 265 -5.56 -23.10 4.95
CA ASP A 265 -5.41 -23.66 6.28
C ASP A 265 -6.72 -23.54 7.06
N PRO A 266 -7.14 -24.57 7.84
CA PRO A 266 -8.44 -24.56 8.51
C PRO A 266 -8.54 -23.54 9.66
N TYR A 267 -7.43 -23.04 10.19
CA TYR A 267 -7.41 -22.02 11.23
C TYR A 267 -7.00 -20.65 10.68
N PHE A 268 -5.92 -20.57 9.90
CA PHE A 268 -5.36 -19.31 9.42
C PHE A 268 -5.97 -18.80 8.11
N GLY A 269 -6.77 -19.61 7.40
CA GLY A 269 -7.36 -19.21 6.13
C GLY A 269 -6.46 -19.41 4.92
N LYS A 270 -6.70 -18.65 3.84
CA LYS A 270 -6.00 -18.78 2.58
C LYS A 270 -4.75 -17.90 2.55
N ARG A 271 -3.61 -18.51 2.22
CA ARG A 271 -2.39 -17.73 1.90
C ARG A 271 -2.54 -17.09 0.53
N LEU A 272 -2.39 -15.75 0.46
CA LEU A 272 -2.44 -14.98 -0.78
C LEU A 272 -1.07 -14.77 -1.39
N LEU A 273 -0.07 -14.41 -0.59
CA LEU A 273 1.27 -14.08 -1.04
C LEU A 273 2.34 -14.66 -0.12
N ASP A 274 3.48 -14.99 -0.74
CA ASP A 274 4.75 -15.26 -0.07
C ASP A 274 4.73 -16.45 0.91
N GLY A 275 5.65 -16.44 1.85
CA GLY A 275 5.92 -17.45 2.88
C GLY A 275 7.37 -17.37 3.33
N GLY A 276 7.77 -18.28 4.19
CA GLY A 276 9.07 -18.19 4.84
C GLY A 276 9.08 -17.12 5.92
N HIS A 277 10.22 -16.44 6.09
CA HIS A 277 10.35 -15.29 6.99
C HIS A 277 11.05 -14.17 6.22
N LYS A 278 10.27 -13.26 5.66
CA LYS A 278 10.71 -12.18 4.76
C LYS A 278 10.02 -10.87 5.12
N SER A 279 10.61 -9.76 4.70
CA SER A 279 10.02 -8.44 4.93
C SER A 279 8.85 -8.15 3.99
N ILE A 280 7.68 -8.64 4.37
CA ILE A 280 6.39 -8.32 3.78
C ILE A 280 5.40 -8.12 4.91
N GLU A 281 4.72 -6.98 4.96
CA GLU A 281 3.77 -6.64 6.03
C GLU A 281 2.76 -5.58 5.58
N GLY A 282 1.85 -5.18 6.50
CA GLY A 282 0.88 -4.13 6.27
C GLY A 282 -0.03 -4.41 5.07
N PRO A 283 -0.66 -5.59 4.95
CA PRO A 283 -1.52 -5.88 3.81
C PRO A 283 -2.79 -5.04 3.86
N TYR A 284 -3.18 -4.48 2.73
CA TYR A 284 -4.43 -3.77 2.55
C TYR A 284 -5.06 -4.14 1.21
N ILE A 285 -6.33 -4.54 1.20
CA ILE A 285 -7.04 -4.84 -0.05
C ILE A 285 -8.11 -3.80 -0.30
N LEU A 286 -8.08 -3.21 -1.50
CA LEU A 286 -9.12 -2.34 -2.02
C LEU A 286 -9.73 -2.95 -3.29
N TYR A 287 -11.06 -3.10 -3.32
CA TYR A 287 -11.78 -3.39 -4.55
C TYR A 287 -12.07 -2.08 -5.30
N ASP A 288 -11.67 -2.00 -6.54
CA ASP A 288 -11.94 -0.87 -7.41
C ASP A 288 -12.99 -1.23 -8.46
N GLU A 289 -14.15 -0.59 -8.39
CA GLU A 289 -15.28 -0.87 -9.27
C GLU A 289 -15.02 -0.50 -10.73
N GLU A 290 -14.22 0.56 -10.97
CA GLU A 290 -13.90 1.04 -12.32
C GLU A 290 -13.09 0.01 -13.09
N SER A 291 -12.02 -0.52 -12.48
CA SER A 291 -11.16 -1.53 -13.11
C SER A 291 -11.67 -2.96 -12.91
N GLY A 292 -12.52 -3.19 -11.90
CA GLY A 292 -12.97 -4.51 -11.47
C GLY A 292 -11.82 -5.39 -10.95
N TYR A 293 -10.80 -4.77 -10.34
CA TYR A 293 -9.70 -5.46 -9.69
C TYR A 293 -9.73 -5.26 -8.17
N TYR A 294 -9.24 -6.26 -7.46
CA TYR A 294 -8.78 -6.15 -6.10
C TYR A 294 -7.31 -5.80 -6.11
N TYR A 295 -6.92 -4.70 -5.48
CA TYR A 295 -5.54 -4.29 -5.31
C TYR A 295 -5.07 -4.67 -3.90
N LEU A 296 -4.06 -5.53 -3.82
CA LEU A 296 -3.41 -5.88 -2.57
C LEU A 296 -2.13 -5.05 -2.44
N PHE A 297 -2.16 -4.10 -1.54
CA PHE A 297 -1.01 -3.31 -1.12
C PHE A 297 -0.29 -4.06 0.00
N VAL A 298 1.04 -3.98 0.00
CA VAL A 298 1.91 -4.52 1.05
C VAL A 298 3.15 -3.63 1.18
N SER A 299 3.84 -3.73 2.29
CA SER A 299 5.11 -3.04 2.51
C SER A 299 6.26 -4.02 2.58
N TYR A 300 7.37 -3.67 1.93
CA TYR A 300 8.65 -4.41 1.97
C TYR A 300 9.70 -3.58 2.69
N GLY A 301 10.73 -4.26 3.19
CA GLY A 301 11.81 -3.63 3.94
C GLY A 301 11.53 -3.58 5.44
N SER A 302 12.32 -2.82 6.16
CA SER A 302 12.12 -2.55 7.58
C SER A 302 11.67 -1.10 7.77
N LEU A 303 10.76 -0.87 8.68
CA LEU A 303 10.06 0.41 8.91
C LEU A 303 10.95 1.59 9.34
N THR A 304 12.23 1.37 9.64
CA THR A 304 13.17 2.44 9.98
C THR A 304 13.65 3.21 8.74
N ARG A 305 14.15 4.44 8.92
CA ARG A 305 14.69 5.26 7.81
C ARG A 305 15.71 4.52 6.94
N GLU A 306 16.57 3.73 7.56
CA GLU A 306 17.63 2.97 6.89
C GLU A 306 17.17 1.58 6.43
N GLY A 307 15.92 1.21 6.71
CA GLY A 307 15.37 -0.14 6.44
C GLY A 307 14.90 -0.37 5.02
N GLY A 308 14.82 0.67 4.19
CA GLY A 308 14.32 0.57 2.81
C GLY A 308 12.83 0.27 2.71
N TYR A 309 12.04 0.70 3.70
CA TYR A 309 10.59 0.51 3.74
C TYR A 309 9.94 1.14 2.52
N GLN A 310 9.00 0.43 1.89
CA GLN A 310 8.43 0.81 0.61
C GLN A 310 7.10 0.13 0.34
N MET A 311 6.22 0.79 -0.42
CA MET A 311 4.93 0.25 -0.81
C MET A 311 5.02 -0.56 -2.10
N ARG A 312 4.33 -1.71 -2.12
CA ARG A 312 4.14 -2.57 -3.29
C ARG A 312 2.67 -2.86 -3.51
N VAL A 313 2.28 -3.09 -4.77
CA VAL A 313 0.92 -3.49 -5.10
C VAL A 313 0.89 -4.66 -6.08
N PHE A 314 -0.06 -5.55 -5.84
CA PHE A 314 -0.47 -6.67 -6.66
C PHE A 314 -1.96 -6.53 -6.97
N ARG A 315 -2.47 -7.23 -7.98
CA ARG A 315 -3.91 -7.22 -8.26
C ARG A 315 -4.45 -8.59 -8.64
N SER A 316 -5.75 -8.79 -8.38
CA SER A 316 -6.49 -9.99 -8.75
C SER A 316 -7.89 -9.64 -9.25
N LYS A 317 -8.52 -10.51 -10.04
CA LYS A 317 -9.93 -10.39 -10.45
C LYS A 317 -10.91 -11.02 -9.44
N THR A 318 -10.41 -11.78 -8.49
CA THR A 318 -11.23 -12.39 -7.42
C THR A 318 -10.57 -12.11 -6.06
N VAL A 319 -11.38 -11.98 -5.03
CA VAL A 319 -10.93 -11.62 -3.68
C VAL A 319 -9.91 -12.60 -3.12
N ASP A 320 -10.07 -13.88 -3.41
CA ASP A 320 -9.22 -14.99 -2.97
C ASP A 320 -8.35 -15.58 -4.08
N GLY A 321 -8.24 -14.90 -5.24
CA GLY A 321 -7.48 -15.34 -6.40
C GLY A 321 -5.98 -15.13 -6.28
N GLU A 322 -5.29 -15.40 -7.38
CA GLU A 322 -3.88 -15.10 -7.49
C GLU A 322 -3.69 -13.58 -7.64
N TYR A 323 -3.02 -12.98 -6.68
CA TYR A 323 -2.59 -11.58 -6.75
C TYR A 323 -1.26 -11.51 -7.49
N VAL A 324 -1.26 -10.89 -8.65
CA VAL A 324 -0.10 -10.80 -9.54
C VAL A 324 0.39 -9.37 -9.71
N ASP A 325 1.67 -9.21 -9.98
CA ASP A 325 2.30 -7.94 -10.33
C ASP A 325 2.15 -7.62 -11.84
N MET A 326 2.78 -6.55 -12.31
CA MET A 326 2.72 -6.13 -13.72
C MET A 326 3.27 -7.16 -14.70
N ASN A 327 4.12 -8.07 -14.25
CA ASN A 327 4.68 -9.16 -15.05
C ASN A 327 3.81 -10.43 -15.03
N GLY A 328 2.66 -10.39 -14.33
CA GLY A 328 1.81 -11.56 -14.14
C GLY A 328 2.39 -12.60 -13.17
N ALA A 329 3.21 -12.17 -12.24
CA ALA A 329 3.93 -13.02 -11.29
C ALA A 329 3.66 -12.62 -9.83
N TYR A 330 3.91 -13.55 -8.91
CA TYR A 330 3.83 -13.35 -7.47
C TYR A 330 4.91 -14.18 -6.75
N PRO A 331 5.38 -13.74 -5.57
CA PRO A 331 6.42 -14.46 -4.84
C PRO A 331 5.89 -15.76 -4.26
N GLY A 332 6.61 -16.84 -4.47
CA GLY A 332 6.43 -18.10 -3.75
C GLY A 332 7.18 -18.12 -2.42
N MET A 333 6.90 -19.13 -1.61
CA MET A 333 7.41 -19.26 -0.24
C MET A 333 8.94 -19.09 -0.11
N TRP A 334 9.70 -19.45 -1.14
CA TRP A 334 11.18 -19.46 -1.11
C TRP A 334 11.82 -18.48 -2.10
N ASP A 335 11.01 -17.67 -2.79
CA ASP A 335 11.51 -16.69 -3.75
C ASP A 335 12.09 -15.45 -3.03
N ASP A 336 12.95 -14.72 -3.71
CA ASP A 336 13.30 -13.37 -3.29
C ASP A 336 12.16 -12.42 -3.62
N ASN A 337 11.42 -11.94 -2.61
CA ASN A 337 10.26 -11.09 -2.79
C ASN A 337 10.59 -9.73 -3.42
N ALA A 338 11.83 -9.25 -3.33
CA ALA A 338 12.24 -7.96 -3.91
C ALA A 338 12.00 -7.86 -5.42
N ALA A 339 11.96 -8.99 -6.14
CA ALA A 339 11.70 -9.03 -7.58
C ALA A 339 10.23 -8.82 -7.96
N TYR A 340 9.30 -8.93 -7.02
CA TYR A 340 7.86 -8.97 -7.27
C TYR A 340 7.13 -7.73 -6.74
N GLY A 341 5.98 -7.45 -7.34
CA GLY A 341 5.09 -6.35 -6.98
C GLY A 341 5.50 -5.02 -7.59
N LEU A 342 4.52 -4.27 -8.08
CA LEU A 342 4.74 -2.89 -8.54
C LEU A 342 5.13 -2.01 -7.35
N LYS A 343 6.32 -1.45 -7.36
CA LYS A 343 6.77 -0.49 -6.34
C LYS A 343 6.15 0.87 -6.61
N LEU A 344 5.25 1.30 -5.73
CA LEU A 344 4.61 2.60 -5.82
C LEU A 344 5.52 3.72 -5.30
N SER A 345 6.15 3.50 -4.15
CA SER A 345 6.99 4.49 -3.49
C SER A 345 8.05 3.82 -2.61
N GLY A 346 9.14 4.51 -2.39
CA GLY A 346 10.20 4.22 -1.41
C GLY A 346 10.81 5.54 -0.95
N ASN A 347 12.10 5.57 -0.65
CA ASN A 347 12.78 6.80 -0.26
C ASN A 347 12.98 7.72 -1.48
N TYR A 348 12.55 8.97 -1.40
CA TYR A 348 12.67 9.90 -2.52
C TYR A 348 12.84 11.36 -2.09
N TYR A 349 13.42 12.15 -3.01
CA TYR A 349 13.45 13.61 -2.95
C TYR A 349 12.91 14.17 -4.28
N LEU A 350 12.13 15.23 -4.21
CA LEU A 350 11.62 15.98 -5.35
C LEU A 350 11.78 17.48 -5.12
N PRO A 351 11.88 18.32 -6.18
CA PRO A 351 11.80 19.76 -6.03
C PRO A 351 10.52 20.17 -5.30
N GLY A 352 10.55 21.26 -4.54
CA GLY A 352 9.41 21.65 -3.69
C GLY A 352 9.46 21.07 -2.28
N LEU A 353 10.10 19.92 -2.09
CA LEU A 353 10.33 19.33 -0.76
C LEU A 353 11.48 20.03 -0.05
N ASN A 354 11.33 20.27 1.25
CA ASN A 354 12.42 20.75 2.12
C ASN A 354 13.32 19.60 2.61
N LYS A 355 12.79 18.39 2.67
CA LYS A 355 13.47 17.17 3.13
C LYS A 355 13.00 15.96 2.33
N ALA A 356 13.85 14.93 2.22
CA ALA A 356 13.46 13.68 1.58
C ALA A 356 12.44 12.91 2.42
N TYR A 357 11.51 12.25 1.76
CA TYR A 357 10.62 11.25 2.37
C TYR A 357 11.33 9.91 2.42
N MET A 358 11.25 9.26 3.57
CA MET A 358 11.92 8.00 3.84
C MET A 358 10.98 7.00 4.49
N ALA A 359 11.22 5.72 4.26
CA ALA A 359 10.44 4.64 4.85
C ALA A 359 8.92 4.84 4.62
N THR A 360 8.54 5.10 3.36
CA THR A 360 7.14 5.28 2.97
C THR A 360 6.45 3.92 2.90
N GLY A 361 5.48 3.67 3.77
CA GLY A 361 4.86 2.34 3.79
C GLY A 361 3.72 2.19 4.78
N HIS A 362 3.29 0.94 4.94
CA HIS A 362 2.15 0.50 5.74
C HIS A 362 0.93 1.35 5.43
N ASN A 363 0.47 1.24 4.20
CA ASN A 363 -0.59 2.10 3.68
C ASN A 363 -1.97 1.47 3.81
N SER A 364 -2.95 2.32 3.99
CA SER A 364 -4.34 2.09 3.60
C SER A 364 -4.65 2.81 2.29
N ALA A 365 -5.79 2.49 1.68
CA ALA A 365 -6.27 3.11 0.46
C ALA A 365 -7.79 3.18 0.48
N PHE A 366 -8.36 4.23 -0.10
CA PHE A 366 -9.80 4.39 -0.18
C PHE A 366 -10.22 5.14 -1.44
N VAL A 367 -11.50 5.05 -1.76
CA VAL A 367 -12.17 5.86 -2.77
C VAL A 367 -13.18 6.72 -2.03
N ASP A 368 -13.11 8.05 -2.20
CA ASP A 368 -14.05 8.96 -1.56
C ASP A 368 -15.43 8.99 -2.27
N GLU A 369 -16.35 9.73 -1.71
CA GLU A 369 -17.71 9.87 -2.28
C GLU A 369 -17.72 10.49 -3.68
N ASP A 370 -16.71 11.29 -4.03
CA ASP A 370 -16.53 11.89 -5.37
C ASP A 370 -15.83 10.94 -6.36
N GLY A 371 -15.45 9.74 -5.93
CA GLY A 371 -14.74 8.73 -6.73
C GLY A 371 -13.24 8.97 -6.86
N LYS A 372 -12.68 9.89 -6.08
CA LYS A 372 -11.22 10.11 -6.02
C LYS A 372 -10.55 9.01 -5.21
N LYS A 373 -9.39 8.59 -5.66
CA LYS A 373 -8.65 7.45 -5.11
C LYS A 373 -7.42 7.92 -4.37
N TYR A 374 -7.25 7.48 -3.13
CA TYR A 374 -6.18 7.93 -2.24
C TYR A 374 -5.42 6.77 -1.62
N ILE A 375 -4.13 7.02 -1.35
CA ILE A 375 -3.25 6.18 -0.54
C ILE A 375 -2.85 6.99 0.69
N VAL A 376 -3.10 6.45 1.88
CA VAL A 376 -2.69 7.01 3.17
C VAL A 376 -1.58 6.14 3.73
N TYR A 377 -0.45 6.72 4.09
CA TYR A 377 0.71 5.98 4.57
C TYR A 377 1.49 6.80 5.60
N HIS A 378 2.36 6.16 6.36
CA HIS A 378 3.32 6.91 7.17
C HIS A 378 4.65 7.07 6.43
N THR A 379 5.33 8.17 6.74
CA THR A 379 6.67 8.45 6.22
C THR A 379 7.56 9.02 7.32
N ARG A 380 8.84 8.71 7.24
CA ARG A 380 9.92 9.36 7.97
C ARG A 380 10.63 10.36 7.07
N PHE A 381 11.64 11.02 7.62
CA PHE A 381 12.36 12.09 6.91
C PHE A 381 13.88 11.93 7.09
N ASP A 382 14.67 12.50 6.18
CA ASP A 382 16.13 12.49 6.21
C ASP A 382 16.75 13.47 7.22
N ASN A 383 16.04 13.70 8.34
CA ASN A 383 16.44 14.63 9.41
C ASN A 383 17.19 13.98 10.60
N GLY A 384 17.55 12.70 10.47
CA GLY A 384 18.26 11.96 11.52
C GLY A 384 17.38 11.42 12.65
N GLN A 385 16.05 11.56 12.57
CA GLN A 385 15.11 11.11 13.59
C GLN A 385 14.18 10.01 13.03
N GLU A 386 13.65 9.17 13.90
CA GLU A 386 12.66 8.14 13.54
C GLU A 386 11.20 8.64 13.68
N TYR A 387 11.01 9.92 13.93
CA TYR A 387 9.69 10.54 13.93
C TYR A 387 9.02 10.35 12.57
N HIS A 388 7.73 10.09 12.57
CA HIS A 388 6.93 9.81 11.39
C HIS A 388 5.65 10.63 11.39
N GLU A 389 5.12 10.86 10.21
CA GLU A 389 3.85 11.54 9.99
C GLU A 389 3.04 10.81 8.93
N PRO A 390 1.69 10.87 8.97
CA PRO A 390 0.88 10.41 7.87
C PRO A 390 1.00 11.34 6.66
N ARG A 391 0.87 10.76 5.47
CA ARG A 391 0.75 11.47 4.20
C ARG A 391 -0.35 10.83 3.37
N VAL A 392 -1.01 11.66 2.58
CA VAL A 392 -2.06 11.23 1.65
C VAL A 392 -1.68 11.67 0.26
N HIS A 393 -1.58 10.70 -0.65
CA HIS A 393 -1.38 10.96 -2.06
C HIS A 393 -2.58 10.44 -2.85
N GLN A 394 -3.03 11.22 -3.81
CA GLN A 394 -4.02 10.76 -4.77
C GLN A 394 -3.33 9.84 -5.80
N TYR A 395 -4.07 8.88 -6.33
CA TYR A 395 -3.62 8.09 -7.47
C TYR A 395 -4.71 7.99 -8.53
N PHE A 396 -4.29 7.79 -9.75
CA PHE A 396 -5.16 7.51 -10.89
C PHE A 396 -4.80 6.15 -11.48
N LEU A 397 -5.75 5.50 -12.11
CA LEU A 397 -5.45 4.30 -12.88
C LEU A 397 -4.94 4.69 -14.26
N ASN A 398 -3.87 4.04 -14.74
CA ASN A 398 -3.46 4.18 -16.12
C ASN A 398 -4.37 3.35 -17.04
N GLN A 399 -4.13 3.41 -18.36
CA GLN A 399 -4.90 2.69 -19.38
C GLN A 399 -4.93 1.17 -19.20
N ASP A 400 -3.99 0.60 -18.43
CA ASP A 400 -3.89 -0.83 -18.12
C ASP A 400 -4.53 -1.18 -16.77
N GLY A 401 -5.10 -0.20 -16.06
CA GLY A 401 -5.69 -0.35 -14.74
C GLY A 401 -4.66 -0.56 -13.62
N TRP A 402 -3.47 0.04 -13.71
CA TRP A 402 -2.49 0.05 -12.62
C TRP A 402 -2.47 1.41 -11.93
N PRO A 403 -2.35 1.43 -10.59
CA PRO A 403 -2.32 2.69 -9.84
C PRO A 403 -1.03 3.47 -10.12
N CYS A 404 -1.21 4.72 -10.51
CA CYS A 404 -0.18 5.74 -10.69
C CYS A 404 -0.30 6.76 -9.56
N MET A 405 0.44 6.59 -8.48
CA MET A 405 0.45 7.49 -7.33
C MET A 405 1.11 8.81 -7.72
N LEU A 406 0.45 9.94 -7.43
CA LEU A 406 0.97 11.26 -7.70
C LEU A 406 2.17 11.61 -6.79
N PRO A 407 3.10 12.46 -7.26
CA PRO A 407 4.38 12.69 -6.57
C PRO A 407 4.32 13.52 -5.28
N TYR A 408 3.26 14.30 -5.06
CA TYR A 408 3.09 15.16 -3.88
C TYR A 408 1.82 14.82 -3.10
N ALA A 409 1.78 15.23 -1.83
CA ALA A 409 0.60 15.11 -1.00
C ALA A 409 -0.59 15.84 -1.64
N THR A 410 -1.77 15.22 -1.58
CA THR A 410 -2.96 15.68 -2.30
C THR A 410 -3.44 17.05 -1.84
N ASP A 411 -3.96 17.83 -2.80
CA ASP A 411 -4.77 19.05 -2.59
C ASP A 411 -6.17 18.86 -3.23
N GLY A 412 -6.57 17.58 -3.45
CA GLY A 412 -7.84 17.21 -4.08
C GLY A 412 -7.82 17.32 -5.60
N GLU A 413 -6.72 16.91 -6.23
CA GLU A 413 -6.49 17.03 -7.66
C GLU A 413 -7.62 16.42 -8.49
N THR A 414 -7.85 17.01 -9.66
CA THR A 414 -8.78 16.49 -10.65
C THR A 414 -8.03 16.31 -11.96
N ILE A 415 -8.13 15.13 -12.53
CA ILE A 415 -7.58 14.87 -13.85
C ILE A 415 -8.37 15.65 -14.90
N ALA A 416 -7.69 16.24 -15.89
CA ALA A 416 -8.37 16.93 -16.97
C ALA A 416 -9.08 15.93 -17.88
N GLU A 417 -10.41 15.86 -17.84
CA GLU A 417 -11.21 14.89 -18.60
C GLU A 417 -10.96 14.97 -20.12
N SER A 418 -10.70 16.18 -20.63
CA SER A 418 -10.37 16.41 -22.04
C SER A 418 -8.89 16.25 -22.38
N GLY A 419 -8.06 15.87 -21.39
CA GLY A 419 -6.60 15.86 -21.52
C GLY A 419 -5.99 17.26 -21.51
N TYR A 420 -4.74 17.32 -21.92
CA TYR A 420 -3.93 18.55 -22.02
C TYR A 420 -3.48 18.78 -23.47
N ASP A 421 -3.21 20.04 -23.83
CA ASP A 421 -2.51 20.33 -25.06
C ASP A 421 -1.03 19.88 -24.94
N ILE A 422 -0.46 19.41 -26.05
CA ILE A 422 0.91 18.90 -26.06
C ILE A 422 1.93 19.94 -25.58
N SER A 423 1.67 21.23 -25.82
CA SER A 423 2.50 22.35 -25.35
C SER A 423 2.43 22.55 -23.83
N GLU A 424 1.34 22.14 -23.19
CA GLU A 424 1.20 22.23 -21.74
C GLU A 424 2.03 21.15 -21.04
N VAL A 425 2.10 19.94 -21.62
CA VAL A 425 2.82 18.80 -21.04
C VAL A 425 4.25 18.66 -21.54
N ALA A 426 4.57 19.10 -22.76
CA ALA A 426 5.96 19.09 -23.22
C ALA A 426 6.83 20.07 -22.41
N GLY A 427 8.09 19.73 -22.21
CA GLY A 427 9.04 20.60 -21.49
C GLY A 427 10.08 19.85 -20.68
N THR A 428 10.72 20.57 -19.78
CA THR A 428 11.77 20.02 -18.90
C THR A 428 11.15 19.50 -17.61
N TYR A 429 11.47 18.26 -17.27
CA TYR A 429 11.01 17.58 -16.08
C TYR A 429 12.15 17.17 -15.16
N TYR A 430 11.92 17.26 -13.88
CA TYR A 430 12.67 16.57 -12.83
C TYR A 430 12.04 15.20 -12.62
N VAL A 431 12.78 14.15 -12.95
CA VAL A 431 12.24 12.77 -13.01
C VAL A 431 12.95 11.88 -12.03
N ILE A 432 12.19 11.15 -11.22
CA ILE A 432 12.70 10.06 -10.39
C ILE A 432 12.16 8.72 -10.90
N ASN A 433 12.99 7.69 -10.78
CA ASN A 433 12.57 6.30 -10.90
C ASN A 433 12.75 5.63 -9.53
N GLN A 434 11.65 5.09 -8.99
CA GLN A 434 11.64 4.39 -7.70
C GLN A 434 12.42 3.06 -7.75
N GLY A 435 12.65 2.51 -8.97
CA GLY A 435 13.29 1.19 -9.17
C GLY A 435 12.51 0.05 -8.50
N THR A 436 13.13 -1.12 -8.37
CA THR A 436 12.52 -2.29 -7.73
C THR A 436 13.25 -2.71 -6.43
N ALA A 437 14.43 -2.19 -6.16
CA ALA A 437 15.24 -2.62 -5.02
C ALA A 437 14.61 -2.26 -3.66
N ILE A 438 14.75 -3.14 -2.68
CA ILE A 438 14.56 -2.81 -1.26
C ILE A 438 15.85 -2.11 -0.81
N SER A 439 15.78 -0.80 -0.60
CA SER A 439 16.97 0.02 -0.36
C SER A 439 16.64 1.29 0.40
N ALA A 440 17.52 1.69 1.30
CA ALA A 440 17.50 2.98 1.97
C ALA A 440 17.94 4.15 1.07
N ARG A 441 18.37 3.87 -0.17
CA ARG A 441 18.81 4.92 -1.10
C ARG A 441 17.64 5.85 -1.43
N ILE A 442 17.87 7.16 -1.29
CA ILE A 442 16.92 8.20 -1.69
C ILE A 442 16.99 8.36 -3.22
N ALA A 443 15.88 8.13 -3.92
CA ALA A 443 15.76 8.41 -5.34
C ALA A 443 15.91 9.92 -5.57
N GLN A 444 16.89 10.30 -6.38
CA GLN A 444 17.20 11.69 -6.70
C GLN A 444 16.75 12.01 -8.12
N PRO A 445 16.23 13.21 -8.39
CA PRO A 445 15.80 13.59 -9.71
C PRO A 445 16.95 13.66 -10.72
N VAL A 446 16.63 13.25 -11.94
CA VAL A 446 17.39 13.57 -13.15
C VAL A 446 16.58 14.52 -14.02
N LYS A 447 17.24 15.26 -14.90
CA LYS A 447 16.55 16.16 -15.83
C LYS A 447 16.25 15.42 -17.12
N LEU A 448 14.97 15.35 -17.50
CA LEU A 448 14.52 14.90 -18.82
C LEU A 448 13.79 16.00 -19.55
N VAL A 449 13.86 15.99 -20.87
CA VAL A 449 13.10 16.91 -21.73
C VAL A 449 12.18 16.12 -22.63
N LEU A 450 10.89 16.33 -22.47
CA LEU A 450 9.83 15.82 -23.32
C LEU A 450 9.58 16.83 -24.42
N MET A 451 9.96 16.50 -25.65
CA MET A 451 9.79 17.38 -26.82
C MET A 451 8.38 17.21 -27.40
N GLU A 452 7.79 18.28 -27.95
CA GLU A 452 6.48 18.25 -28.62
C GLU A 452 6.41 17.25 -29.79
N ASN A 453 7.54 16.88 -30.37
CA ASN A 453 7.63 15.89 -31.44
C ASN A 453 7.70 14.44 -30.96
N GLY A 454 7.50 14.19 -29.64
CA GLY A 454 7.49 12.87 -29.04
C GLY A 454 8.87 12.32 -28.64
N ASN A 455 9.95 13.06 -28.83
CA ASN A 455 11.27 12.61 -28.37
C ASN A 455 11.50 12.95 -26.89
N VAL A 456 12.26 12.11 -26.20
CA VAL A 456 12.76 12.33 -24.84
C VAL A 456 14.28 12.40 -24.86
N TYR A 457 14.82 13.40 -24.17
CA TYR A 457 16.26 13.57 -24.01
C TYR A 457 16.64 13.73 -22.54
N GLY A 458 17.74 13.11 -22.15
CA GLY A 458 18.38 13.26 -20.84
C GLY A 458 19.90 13.17 -20.96
N GLU A 459 20.61 13.25 -19.84
CA GLU A 459 22.06 13.03 -19.84
C GLU A 459 22.35 11.56 -20.20
N ASN A 460 22.94 11.34 -21.38
CA ASN A 460 23.22 9.99 -21.92
C ASN A 460 21.98 9.08 -22.07
N LEU A 461 20.81 9.68 -22.27
CA LEU A 461 19.55 8.98 -22.39
C LEU A 461 18.70 9.59 -23.49
N GLU A 462 18.17 8.73 -24.35
CA GLU A 462 17.18 9.09 -25.37
C GLU A 462 15.98 8.13 -25.24
N GLY A 463 14.81 8.62 -25.63
CA GLY A 463 13.57 7.87 -25.59
C GLY A 463 12.48 8.53 -26.41
N ILE A 464 11.29 8.01 -26.27
CA ILE A 464 10.08 8.57 -26.88
C ILE A 464 8.97 8.69 -25.84
N TRP A 465 8.06 9.61 -26.07
CA TRP A 465 6.83 9.73 -25.29
C TRP A 465 5.66 10.05 -26.19
N SER A 466 4.47 9.73 -25.74
CA SER A 466 3.22 10.09 -26.38
C SER A 466 2.14 10.33 -25.34
N MET A 467 1.10 11.04 -25.75
CA MET A 467 -0.13 11.23 -24.97
C MET A 467 -1.30 10.82 -25.87
N GLU A 468 -2.26 10.10 -25.32
CA GLU A 468 -3.49 9.76 -26.02
C GLU A 468 -4.36 11.02 -26.13
N GLN A 469 -4.72 11.39 -27.36
CA GLN A 469 -5.46 12.62 -27.63
C GLN A 469 -6.84 12.62 -26.93
N GLY A 470 -7.15 13.70 -26.21
CA GLY A 470 -8.40 13.86 -25.48
C GLY A 470 -8.44 13.11 -24.16
N THR A 471 -7.31 12.64 -23.67
CA THR A 471 -7.15 12.00 -22.37
C THR A 471 -5.93 12.53 -21.65
N CYS A 472 -5.73 12.14 -20.40
CA CYS A 472 -4.50 12.39 -19.64
C CYS A 472 -3.50 11.23 -19.74
N TYR A 473 -3.82 10.16 -20.45
CA TYR A 473 -2.96 8.98 -20.54
C TYR A 473 -1.70 9.27 -21.35
N MET A 474 -0.59 8.80 -20.84
CA MET A 474 0.71 8.95 -21.45
C MET A 474 1.47 7.63 -21.47
N THR A 475 2.36 7.51 -22.43
CA THR A 475 3.37 6.46 -22.48
C THR A 475 4.73 7.11 -22.61
N ILE A 476 5.71 6.65 -21.84
CA ILE A 476 7.10 7.07 -21.96
C ILE A 476 8.00 5.85 -22.02
N THR A 477 8.90 5.83 -23.02
CA THR A 477 9.95 4.82 -23.13
C THR A 477 11.28 5.52 -22.91
N TYR A 478 12.05 5.08 -21.93
CA TYR A 478 13.42 5.50 -21.77
C TYR A 478 14.27 4.35 -21.22
N GLY A 479 15.53 4.32 -21.62
CA GLY A 479 16.27 3.09 -21.51
C GLY A 479 15.64 2.00 -22.40
N GLU A 480 15.48 0.80 -21.86
CA GLU A 480 14.85 -0.34 -22.56
C GLU A 480 13.42 -0.62 -22.05
N LYS A 481 12.84 0.27 -21.23
CA LYS A 481 11.55 0.06 -20.54
C LYS A 481 10.51 1.04 -21.02
N GLU A 482 9.28 0.58 -21.07
CA GLU A 482 8.07 1.36 -21.33
C GLU A 482 7.26 1.52 -20.04
N TYR A 483 6.76 2.73 -19.83
CA TYR A 483 5.93 3.09 -18.68
C TYR A 483 4.64 3.76 -19.17
N ASN A 484 3.51 3.27 -18.69
CA ASN A 484 2.18 3.80 -18.96
C ASN A 484 1.67 4.55 -17.74
N GLY A 485 1.08 5.73 -17.94
CA GLY A 485 0.70 6.58 -16.84
C GLY A 485 -0.24 7.71 -17.20
N VAL A 486 -0.24 8.72 -16.34
CA VAL A 486 -1.11 9.90 -16.47
C VAL A 486 -0.34 11.18 -16.26
N PHE A 487 -0.72 12.25 -16.99
CA PHE A 487 -0.40 13.62 -16.64
C PHE A 487 -1.45 14.17 -15.66
N CYS A 488 -0.98 14.94 -14.70
CA CYS A 488 -1.86 15.66 -13.77
C CYS A 488 -1.22 16.99 -13.38
N GLN A 489 -1.99 18.08 -13.51
CA GLN A 489 -1.60 19.35 -12.92
C GLN A 489 -1.92 19.31 -11.43
N MET A 490 -0.96 19.66 -10.59
CA MET A 490 -1.12 19.69 -9.14
C MET A 490 -0.27 20.81 -8.51
N LYS A 491 -0.33 20.93 -7.20
CA LYS A 491 0.59 21.78 -6.44
C LYS A 491 1.73 20.95 -5.87
N ASP A 492 2.94 21.52 -5.86
CA ASP A 492 4.02 20.97 -5.05
C ASP A 492 3.81 21.28 -3.55
N GLU A 493 4.71 20.80 -2.70
CA GLU A 493 4.60 21.01 -1.25
C GLU A 493 4.75 22.48 -0.83
N ALA A 494 5.30 23.34 -1.69
CA ALA A 494 5.39 24.78 -1.47
C ALA A 494 4.17 25.56 -2.02
N GLY A 495 3.16 24.85 -2.54
CA GLY A 495 1.96 25.42 -3.14
C GLY A 495 2.16 26.00 -4.53
N THR A 496 3.25 25.64 -5.23
CA THR A 496 3.49 26.05 -6.61
C THR A 496 2.77 25.12 -7.57
N ASP A 497 2.04 25.70 -8.54
CA ASP A 497 1.43 24.92 -9.61
C ASP A 497 2.49 24.27 -10.49
N VAL A 498 2.36 22.96 -10.69
CA VAL A 498 3.28 22.15 -11.49
C VAL A 498 2.50 21.20 -12.41
N MET A 499 3.08 20.88 -13.56
CA MET A 499 2.62 19.74 -14.34
C MET A 499 3.40 18.52 -13.88
N THR A 500 2.69 17.45 -13.56
CA THR A 500 3.30 16.18 -13.18
C THR A 500 2.93 15.06 -14.14
N PHE A 501 3.73 14.02 -14.15
CA PHE A 501 3.29 12.72 -14.60
C PHE A 501 3.67 11.64 -13.59
N SER A 502 2.82 10.63 -13.50
CA SER A 502 3.12 9.38 -12.81
C SER A 502 2.87 8.24 -13.78
N ALA A 503 3.87 7.40 -13.99
CA ALA A 503 3.81 6.29 -14.92
C ALA A 503 4.45 5.03 -14.31
N VAL A 504 3.94 3.86 -14.69
CA VAL A 504 4.37 2.58 -14.15
C VAL A 504 4.69 1.58 -15.25
N GLY A 505 5.71 0.76 -15.05
CA GLY A 505 6.15 -0.26 -15.99
C GLY A 505 7.21 -1.15 -15.37
N ALA A 506 7.24 -2.43 -15.74
CA ALA A 506 8.23 -3.39 -15.25
C ALA A 506 8.38 -3.39 -13.70
N ASN A 507 7.27 -3.27 -12.97
CA ASN A 507 7.21 -3.18 -11.50
C ASN A 507 7.88 -1.91 -10.89
N GLU A 508 8.13 -0.89 -11.68
CA GLU A 508 8.70 0.39 -11.25
C GLU A 508 7.70 1.53 -11.44
N SER A 509 7.76 2.53 -10.57
CA SER A 509 7.08 3.82 -10.75
C SER A 509 8.08 4.90 -11.14
N VAL A 510 7.69 5.74 -12.08
CA VAL A 510 8.45 6.90 -12.56
C VAL A 510 7.58 8.15 -12.39
N TRP A 511 8.11 9.15 -11.69
CA TRP A 511 7.44 10.41 -11.48
C TRP A 511 8.23 11.56 -12.13
N GLY A 512 7.52 12.45 -12.78
CA GLY A 512 8.11 13.65 -13.35
C GLY A 512 7.38 14.90 -12.88
N VAL A 513 8.14 15.97 -12.64
CA VAL A 513 7.64 17.27 -12.19
C VAL A 513 8.21 18.37 -13.09
N LYS A 514 7.34 19.17 -13.66
CA LYS A 514 7.68 20.33 -14.52
C LYS A 514 7.12 21.59 -13.87
N TYR A 515 7.99 22.57 -13.64
CA TYR A 515 7.60 23.92 -13.25
C TYR A 515 7.24 24.73 -14.49
N PHE A 516 6.20 25.54 -14.39
CA PHE A 516 5.84 26.48 -15.45
C PHE A 516 6.82 27.66 -15.42
N GLU A 517 7.32 28.08 -16.61
CA GLU A 517 8.21 29.22 -16.80
C GLU A 517 7.45 30.54 -16.71
#